data_34c20f1d24be86bedf1ba6737e51d12c
#
_entry.id   34c20f1d24be86bedf1ba6737e51d12c
#
_cell.length_a   1.000
_cell.length_b   1.000
_cell.length_c   1.000
_cell.angle_alpha   90.00
_cell.angle_beta   90.00
_cell.angle_gamma   90.00
#
_symmetry.space_group_name_H-M   'P 1'
#
loop_
_entity.id
_entity.type
_entity.pdbx_description
1 polymer ?
#
loop_
_entity_poly.entity_id
_entity_poly.type
_entity_poly.pdbx_seq_one_letter_code
_entity_poly.pdbx_strand_id
1 'polypeptide(L)'
;MKFGSFTYQPEQPPGFDVHVLRVKPETGLRLQPNRGMYSNIAVFADNVAVDNHPDWISQSSLGPAKMGNNNYNIYWDIVCATQPEHRAEQLSYIADVDRYSPGVMLNSQYFADHGHCTCSRCKELYSKSGLSWFEWRRKEVTDYIAEIREVVKKDLILAIQPDPVSSYERYGVDFDDLAKYADAFNVVMFSKNYATPWYWEMISRGFKKLLKKPFYVSFYVFGPGDNPKDLPTSDELLTVTVRCARTGVDGFLYLAEGASQMLDFQKAVVKKTQLRERLKSYGGKPVQDVLERITSWEKMIM
;
A
#
# COMPACT_ATOMS: atom_id res chain seq x y z
N MET A 1 15.00 -10.10 7.31
CA MET A 1 14.09 -8.94 7.07
C MET A 1 14.47 -8.30 5.75
N LYS A 2 13.50 -8.04 4.84
CA LYS A 2 13.75 -7.41 3.54
C LYS A 2 13.57 -5.90 3.62
N PHE A 3 14.35 -5.17 2.80
CA PHE A 3 14.21 -3.72 2.61
C PHE A 3 13.93 -3.46 1.13
N GLY A 4 12.93 -2.66 0.86
CA GLY A 4 12.52 -2.36 -0.51
C GLY A 4 12.39 -0.88 -0.78
N SER A 5 12.65 -0.48 -2.03
CA SER A 5 12.30 0.82 -2.58
C SER A 5 10.96 0.72 -3.29
N PHE A 6 10.16 1.78 -3.16
CA PHE A 6 8.88 1.93 -3.83
C PHE A 6 8.88 3.28 -4.54
N THR A 7 8.91 3.29 -5.86
CA THR A 7 9.17 4.51 -6.64
C THR A 7 8.18 4.71 -7.79
N TYR A 8 8.14 5.93 -8.30
CA TYR A 8 7.41 6.30 -9.53
C TYR A 8 8.31 6.25 -10.78
N GLN A 9 9.61 6.04 -10.59
CA GLN A 9 10.62 6.01 -11.64
C GLN A 9 11.28 4.62 -11.71
N PRO A 10 11.67 4.13 -12.90
CA PRO A 10 12.12 2.74 -13.08
C PRO A 10 13.55 2.46 -12.60
N GLU A 11 14.27 3.48 -12.10
CA GLU A 11 15.61 3.31 -11.57
C GLU A 11 15.58 2.58 -10.23
N GLN A 12 16.48 1.60 -10.10
CA GLN A 12 16.62 0.83 -8.86
C GLN A 12 17.71 1.43 -7.98
N PRO A 13 17.35 2.06 -6.85
CA PRO A 13 18.37 2.56 -5.93
C PRO A 13 19.15 1.39 -5.29
N PRO A 14 20.46 1.53 -5.05
CA PRO A 14 21.27 0.46 -4.49
C PRO A 14 20.92 0.15 -3.03
N GLY A 15 21.26 -1.06 -2.58
CA GLY A 15 21.15 -1.46 -1.17
C GLY A 15 19.75 -1.88 -0.72
N PHE A 16 18.81 -2.08 -1.64
CA PHE A 16 17.49 -2.65 -1.40
C PHE A 16 17.39 -4.07 -1.98
N ASP A 17 16.59 -4.91 -1.32
CA ASP A 17 16.40 -6.31 -1.70
C ASP A 17 15.22 -6.47 -2.67
N VAL A 18 14.28 -5.51 -2.65
CA VAL A 18 13.05 -5.51 -3.43
C VAL A 18 12.82 -4.11 -4.00
N HIS A 19 12.37 -4.06 -5.26
CA HIS A 19 12.02 -2.81 -5.91
C HIS A 19 10.57 -2.88 -6.39
N VAL A 20 9.80 -1.84 -6.12
CA VAL A 20 8.41 -1.68 -6.54
C VAL A 20 8.29 -0.42 -7.37
N LEU A 21 7.74 -0.54 -8.58
CA LEU A 21 7.44 0.58 -9.47
C LEU A 21 5.94 0.85 -9.49
N ARG A 22 5.52 2.09 -9.32
CA ARG A 22 4.12 2.50 -9.51
C ARG A 22 3.80 2.60 -11.00
N VAL A 23 3.37 1.50 -11.59
CA VAL A 23 3.01 1.47 -13.02
C VAL A 23 1.61 2.03 -13.30
N LYS A 24 0.73 2.03 -12.30
CA LYS A 24 -0.56 2.73 -12.36
C LYS A 24 -0.86 3.33 -10.99
N PRO A 25 -0.49 4.62 -10.75
CA PRO A 25 -0.92 5.35 -9.58
C PRO A 25 -2.43 5.66 -9.60
N GLU A 26 -2.92 6.22 -8.52
CA GLU A 26 -4.33 6.61 -8.34
C GLU A 26 -4.78 7.72 -9.32
N THR A 27 -3.84 8.41 -9.95
CA THR A 27 -4.15 9.35 -11.06
C THR A 27 -4.72 8.65 -12.28
N GLY A 28 -4.54 7.33 -12.42
CA GLY A 28 -4.98 6.54 -13.56
C GLY A 28 -3.98 6.48 -14.72
N LEU A 29 -2.87 7.23 -14.66
CA LEU A 29 -1.81 7.17 -15.66
C LEU A 29 -1.14 5.80 -15.66
N ARG A 30 -0.86 5.25 -16.85
CA ARG A 30 -0.23 3.94 -17.01
C ARG A 30 1.21 4.09 -17.50
N LEU A 31 2.14 3.51 -16.74
CA LEU A 31 3.56 3.43 -17.09
C LEU A 31 3.91 2.00 -17.53
N GLN A 32 5.01 1.86 -18.25
CA GLN A 32 5.51 0.54 -18.64
C GLN A 32 6.07 -0.20 -17.42
N PRO A 33 5.74 -1.49 -17.22
CA PRO A 33 6.35 -2.30 -16.18
C PRO A 33 7.84 -2.54 -16.43
N ASN A 34 8.58 -2.81 -15.36
CA ASN A 34 10.01 -3.13 -15.40
C ASN A 34 10.22 -4.58 -14.93
N ARG A 35 10.96 -5.39 -15.70
CA ARG A 35 11.21 -6.81 -15.40
C ARG A 35 11.92 -7.07 -14.07
N GLY A 36 12.68 -6.10 -13.57
CA GLY A 36 13.41 -6.19 -12.30
C GLY A 36 12.65 -5.65 -11.09
N MET A 37 11.41 -5.18 -11.27
CA MET A 37 10.63 -4.51 -10.23
C MET A 37 9.21 -5.08 -10.15
N TYR A 38 8.69 -5.26 -8.93
CA TYR A 38 7.26 -5.48 -8.74
C TYR A 38 6.47 -4.29 -9.25
N SER A 39 5.33 -4.55 -9.86
CA SER A 39 4.46 -3.49 -10.40
C SER A 39 3.34 -3.15 -9.44
N ASN A 40 3.27 -1.91 -8.96
CA ASN A 40 2.15 -1.45 -8.15
C ASN A 40 1.05 -0.85 -9.05
N ILE A 41 -0.20 -1.26 -8.78
CA ILE A 41 -1.40 -0.87 -9.51
C ILE A 41 -2.47 -0.43 -8.53
N ALA A 42 -2.92 0.84 -8.63
CA ALA A 42 -4.14 1.30 -8.00
C ALA A 42 -5.36 0.78 -8.81
N VAL A 43 -6.25 0.03 -8.14
CA VAL A 43 -7.35 -0.64 -8.82
C VAL A 43 -8.56 0.29 -8.99
N PHE A 44 -9.23 0.65 -7.90
CA PHE A 44 -10.44 1.48 -7.94
C PHE A 44 -10.19 2.97 -7.71
N ALA A 45 -9.07 3.38 -7.14
CA ALA A 45 -8.66 4.79 -7.16
C ALA A 45 -8.09 5.09 -8.56
N ASP A 46 -8.84 5.88 -9.36
CA ASP A 46 -8.56 6.10 -10.77
C ASP A 46 -9.22 7.39 -11.26
N ASN A 47 -8.49 8.51 -11.17
CA ASN A 47 -9.01 9.81 -11.59
C ASN A 47 -9.36 9.83 -13.08
N VAL A 48 -8.52 9.22 -13.93
CA VAL A 48 -8.77 9.16 -15.40
C VAL A 48 -10.05 8.38 -15.72
N ALA A 49 -10.30 7.28 -15.04
CA ALA A 49 -11.51 6.49 -15.25
C ALA A 49 -12.77 7.28 -14.84
N VAL A 50 -12.71 8.02 -13.72
CA VAL A 50 -13.83 8.87 -13.27
C VAL A 50 -14.03 10.07 -14.17
N ASP A 51 -12.98 10.69 -14.70
CA ASP A 51 -13.08 11.81 -15.64
C ASP A 51 -13.74 11.38 -16.96
N ASN A 52 -13.41 10.18 -17.45
CA ASN A 52 -14.00 9.61 -18.66
C ASN A 52 -15.43 9.07 -18.44
N HIS A 53 -15.71 8.56 -17.24
CA HIS A 53 -16.98 7.93 -16.86
C HIS A 53 -17.45 8.45 -15.49
N PRO A 54 -17.98 9.69 -15.41
CA PRO A 54 -18.38 10.29 -14.13
C PRO A 54 -19.47 9.51 -13.36
N ASP A 55 -20.25 8.70 -14.06
CA ASP A 55 -21.26 7.81 -13.49
C ASP A 55 -20.67 6.56 -12.79
N TRP A 56 -19.39 6.28 -12.98
CA TRP A 56 -18.71 5.16 -12.33
C TRP A 56 -18.23 5.49 -10.90
N ILE A 57 -18.22 6.78 -10.53
CA ILE A 57 -17.71 7.18 -9.21
C ILE A 57 -18.50 6.53 -8.07
N SER A 58 -17.81 6.08 -7.06
CA SER A 58 -18.40 5.50 -5.85
C SER A 58 -19.24 6.54 -5.09
N GLN A 59 -20.45 6.18 -4.66
CA GLN A 59 -21.42 7.09 -4.06
C GLN A 59 -21.72 6.73 -2.61
N SER A 60 -22.00 7.74 -1.79
CA SER A 60 -22.55 7.56 -0.44
C SER A 60 -23.61 8.60 -0.14
N SER A 61 -24.23 8.52 1.04
CA SER A 61 -25.18 9.56 1.51
C SER A 61 -24.52 10.93 1.71
N LEU A 62 -23.20 10.98 1.81
CA LEU A 62 -22.40 12.20 1.98
C LEU A 62 -21.82 12.70 0.63
N GLY A 63 -22.17 12.06 -0.47
CA GLY A 63 -21.74 12.45 -1.81
C GLY A 63 -20.77 11.45 -2.45
N PRO A 64 -20.20 11.83 -3.61
CA PRO A 64 -19.28 10.99 -4.36
C PRO A 64 -17.92 10.86 -3.66
N ALA A 65 -17.27 9.73 -3.89
CA ALA A 65 -15.88 9.48 -3.45
C ALA A 65 -14.91 10.23 -4.37
N LYS A 66 -14.95 11.55 -4.31
CA LYS A 66 -14.16 12.47 -5.14
C LYS A 66 -13.04 13.12 -4.34
N MET A 67 -11.90 13.32 -4.97
CA MET A 67 -10.77 14.04 -4.41
C MET A 67 -11.20 15.41 -3.87
N GLY A 68 -10.83 15.72 -2.63
CA GLY A 68 -11.26 16.95 -1.94
C GLY A 68 -12.62 16.84 -1.23
N ASN A 69 -13.32 15.71 -1.27
CA ASN A 69 -14.45 15.44 -0.39
C ASN A 69 -13.94 15.15 1.03
N ASN A 70 -13.96 16.17 1.89
CA ASN A 70 -13.37 16.10 3.25
C ASN A 70 -14.24 15.34 4.27
N ASN A 71 -15.39 14.80 3.88
CA ASN A 71 -16.23 14.02 4.80
C ASN A 71 -15.58 12.70 5.22
N TYR A 72 -14.65 12.19 4.39
CA TYR A 72 -13.83 11.00 4.65
C TYR A 72 -12.41 11.22 4.15
N ASN A 73 -11.50 10.31 4.48
CA ASN A 73 -10.12 10.30 3.96
C ASN A 73 -10.10 9.84 2.48
N ILE A 74 -10.69 10.65 1.59
CA ILE A 74 -10.75 10.40 0.16
C ILE A 74 -9.79 11.36 -0.53
N TYR A 75 -8.64 10.84 -0.91
CA TYR A 75 -7.55 11.61 -1.53
C TYR A 75 -7.55 11.52 -3.06
N TRP A 76 -8.38 10.63 -3.63
CA TRP A 76 -8.44 10.34 -5.06
C TRP A 76 -9.89 10.12 -5.47
N ASP A 77 -10.17 10.23 -6.76
CA ASP A 77 -11.46 9.83 -7.29
C ASP A 77 -11.53 8.30 -7.33
N ILE A 78 -12.58 7.73 -6.73
CA ILE A 78 -12.68 6.28 -6.54
C ILE A 78 -13.85 5.73 -7.33
N VAL A 79 -13.57 4.83 -8.27
CA VAL A 79 -14.57 4.08 -9.04
C VAL A 79 -15.31 3.12 -8.11
N CYS A 80 -16.60 2.92 -8.38
CA CYS A 80 -17.42 1.94 -7.68
C CYS A 80 -16.82 0.53 -7.81
N ALA A 81 -16.55 -0.12 -6.68
CA ALA A 81 -15.90 -1.43 -6.65
C ALA A 81 -16.70 -2.56 -7.36
N THR A 82 -17.98 -2.33 -7.69
CA THR A 82 -18.80 -3.29 -8.44
C THR A 82 -19.00 -2.89 -9.90
N GLN A 83 -18.25 -1.91 -10.42
CA GLN A 83 -18.37 -1.47 -11.81
C GLN A 83 -17.80 -2.53 -12.75
N PRO A 84 -18.63 -3.23 -13.56
CA PRO A 84 -18.17 -4.43 -14.27
C PRO A 84 -17.19 -4.11 -15.40
N GLU A 85 -17.40 -3.01 -16.13
CA GLU A 85 -16.52 -2.60 -17.23
C GLU A 85 -15.12 -2.23 -16.67
N HIS A 86 -15.09 -1.49 -15.57
CA HIS A 86 -13.82 -1.16 -14.92
C HIS A 86 -13.11 -2.40 -14.36
N ARG A 87 -13.86 -3.32 -13.71
CA ARG A 87 -13.28 -4.59 -13.23
C ARG A 87 -12.64 -5.38 -14.39
N ALA A 88 -13.35 -5.53 -15.50
CA ALA A 88 -12.85 -6.25 -16.67
C ALA A 88 -11.59 -5.57 -17.26
N GLU A 89 -11.60 -4.25 -17.37
CA GLU A 89 -10.44 -3.48 -17.83
C GLU A 89 -9.23 -3.65 -16.90
N GLN A 90 -9.44 -3.58 -15.59
CA GLN A 90 -8.35 -3.78 -14.61
C GLN A 90 -7.82 -5.22 -14.66
N LEU A 91 -8.66 -6.24 -14.78
CA LEU A 91 -8.22 -7.64 -14.93
C LEU A 91 -7.32 -7.81 -16.16
N SER A 92 -7.72 -7.26 -17.30
CA SER A 92 -6.91 -7.30 -18.52
C SER A 92 -5.57 -6.60 -18.34
N TYR A 93 -5.57 -5.41 -17.74
CA TYR A 93 -4.35 -4.64 -17.48
C TYR A 93 -3.42 -5.35 -16.49
N ILE A 94 -3.95 -5.89 -15.40
CA ILE A 94 -3.18 -6.65 -14.39
C ILE A 94 -2.53 -7.88 -15.03
N ALA A 95 -3.27 -8.61 -15.88
CA ALA A 95 -2.74 -9.78 -16.59
C ALA A 95 -1.58 -9.40 -17.53
N ASP A 96 -1.69 -8.28 -18.22
CA ASP A 96 -0.61 -7.79 -19.07
C ASP A 96 0.63 -7.39 -18.27
N VAL A 97 0.45 -6.65 -17.18
CA VAL A 97 1.55 -6.23 -16.29
C VAL A 97 2.25 -7.44 -15.67
N ASP A 98 1.51 -8.47 -15.23
CA ASP A 98 2.07 -9.68 -14.64
C ASP A 98 3.09 -10.38 -15.54
N ARG A 99 2.90 -10.33 -16.87
CA ARG A 99 3.84 -10.93 -17.85
C ARG A 99 5.24 -10.31 -17.78
N TYR A 100 5.33 -9.04 -17.43
CA TYR A 100 6.57 -8.26 -17.49
C TYR A 100 7.21 -7.97 -16.14
N SER A 101 6.53 -8.29 -15.03
CA SER A 101 7.03 -8.04 -13.66
C SER A 101 7.33 -9.35 -12.92
N PRO A 102 8.14 -9.36 -11.87
CA PRO A 102 8.27 -10.51 -10.97
C PRO A 102 7.02 -10.80 -10.16
N GLY A 103 6.10 -9.85 -10.07
CA GLY A 103 4.80 -9.94 -9.43
C GLY A 103 4.11 -8.58 -9.41
N VAL A 104 2.88 -8.55 -8.92
CA VAL A 104 2.07 -7.35 -8.80
C VAL A 104 1.73 -7.03 -7.34
N MET A 105 1.72 -5.75 -7.02
CA MET A 105 1.22 -5.22 -5.75
C MET A 105 0.00 -4.34 -6.04
N LEU A 106 -1.16 -4.72 -5.52
CA LEU A 106 -2.39 -3.98 -5.74
C LEU A 106 -2.68 -3.08 -4.55
N ASN A 107 -3.16 -1.88 -4.81
CA ASN A 107 -3.74 -1.00 -3.81
C ASN A 107 -5.11 -0.46 -4.26
N SER A 108 -5.91 0.04 -3.31
CA SER A 108 -7.28 0.51 -3.55
C SER A 108 -8.17 -0.53 -4.26
N GLN A 109 -7.99 -1.81 -3.98
CA GLN A 109 -8.73 -2.95 -4.53
C GLN A 109 -9.97 -3.31 -3.70
N TYR A 110 -10.46 -2.39 -2.89
CA TYR A 110 -11.58 -2.54 -1.97
C TYR A 110 -12.52 -1.33 -2.08
N PHE A 111 -13.64 -1.35 -1.36
CA PHE A 111 -14.57 -0.21 -1.32
C PHE A 111 -13.89 1.04 -0.74
N ALA A 112 -14.34 2.21 -1.18
CA ALA A 112 -13.97 3.47 -0.53
C ALA A 112 -14.42 3.47 0.93
N ASP A 113 -13.74 4.31 1.73
CA ASP A 113 -13.98 4.41 3.18
C ASP A 113 -15.43 4.76 3.50
N HIS A 114 -15.93 4.25 4.59
CA HIS A 114 -17.24 4.47 5.23
C HIS A 114 -18.43 4.69 4.27
N GLY A 115 -19.37 3.77 4.29
CA GLY A 115 -20.66 3.93 3.63
C GLY A 115 -20.64 3.93 2.08
N HIS A 116 -19.50 3.85 1.44
CA HIS A 116 -19.39 3.62 0.00
C HIS A 116 -19.41 2.10 -0.31
N CYS A 117 -19.96 1.62 -1.41
CA CYS A 117 -20.72 2.39 -2.40
C CYS A 117 -22.23 2.14 -2.24
N THR A 118 -23.04 3.18 -2.26
CA THR A 118 -24.51 3.09 -2.21
C THR A 118 -25.18 3.53 -3.50
N CYS A 119 -24.50 3.42 -4.64
CA CYS A 119 -25.09 3.66 -5.96
C CYS A 119 -26.23 2.65 -6.25
N SER A 120 -27.04 2.89 -7.28
CA SER A 120 -28.18 2.03 -7.63
C SER A 120 -27.76 0.57 -7.85
N ARG A 121 -26.65 0.33 -8.57
CA ARG A 121 -26.09 -1.01 -8.79
C ARG A 121 -25.74 -1.71 -7.47
N CYS A 122 -24.99 -1.06 -6.59
CA CYS A 122 -24.62 -1.65 -5.31
C CYS A 122 -25.84 -1.99 -4.46
N LYS A 123 -26.85 -1.11 -4.42
CA LYS A 123 -28.12 -1.38 -3.73
C LYS A 123 -28.88 -2.57 -4.31
N GLU A 124 -28.91 -2.69 -5.63
CA GLU A 124 -29.53 -3.82 -6.32
C GLU A 124 -28.80 -5.14 -6.03
N LEU A 125 -27.47 -5.17 -6.19
CA LEU A 125 -26.66 -6.35 -5.88
C LEU A 125 -26.79 -6.78 -4.43
N TYR A 126 -26.70 -5.83 -3.52
CA TYR A 126 -26.92 -6.08 -2.09
C TYR A 126 -28.30 -6.66 -1.80
N SER A 127 -29.39 -6.08 -2.36
CA SER A 127 -30.75 -6.55 -2.12
C SER A 127 -31.00 -7.98 -2.59
N LYS A 128 -30.28 -8.42 -3.62
CA LYS A 128 -30.34 -9.79 -4.19
C LYS A 128 -29.45 -10.79 -3.44
N SER A 129 -28.51 -10.33 -2.64
CA SER A 129 -27.49 -11.19 -2.04
C SER A 129 -28.00 -12.02 -0.85
N GLY A 130 -29.02 -11.56 -0.15
CA GLY A 130 -29.51 -12.16 1.09
C GLY A 130 -28.53 -12.04 2.29
N LEU A 131 -27.45 -11.29 2.14
CA LEU A 131 -26.41 -11.08 3.16
C LEU A 131 -26.63 -9.78 3.91
N SER A 132 -25.97 -9.59 5.05
CA SER A 132 -25.82 -8.26 5.66
C SER A 132 -24.95 -7.36 4.78
N TRP A 133 -25.08 -6.04 4.98
CA TRP A 133 -24.30 -5.05 4.19
C TRP A 133 -22.80 -5.29 4.24
N PHE A 134 -22.26 -5.60 5.41
CA PHE A 134 -20.82 -5.83 5.57
C PHE A 134 -20.38 -7.17 4.96
N GLU A 135 -21.15 -8.24 5.12
CA GLU A 135 -20.89 -9.53 4.50
C GLU A 135 -20.93 -9.46 2.97
N TRP A 136 -21.90 -8.73 2.40
CA TRP A 136 -21.98 -8.51 0.96
C TRP A 136 -20.73 -7.77 0.44
N ARG A 137 -20.33 -6.68 1.08
CA ARG A 137 -19.12 -5.93 0.69
C ARG A 137 -17.86 -6.80 0.78
N ARG A 138 -17.72 -7.56 1.86
CA ARG A 138 -16.63 -8.53 2.01
C ARG A 138 -16.61 -9.52 0.84
N LYS A 139 -17.77 -10.10 0.53
CA LYS A 139 -17.90 -11.05 -0.58
C LYS A 139 -17.47 -10.43 -1.91
N GLU A 140 -17.95 -9.23 -2.22
CA GLU A 140 -17.60 -8.52 -3.45
C GLU A 140 -16.09 -8.26 -3.58
N VAL A 141 -15.42 -7.87 -2.49
CA VAL A 141 -13.97 -7.67 -2.49
C VAL A 141 -13.24 -9.01 -2.63
N THR A 142 -13.64 -10.01 -1.88
CA THR A 142 -13.01 -11.33 -1.90
C THR A 142 -13.14 -12.01 -3.26
N ASP A 143 -14.33 -11.98 -3.86
CA ASP A 143 -14.58 -12.56 -5.19
C ASP A 143 -13.72 -11.88 -6.26
N TYR A 144 -13.64 -10.55 -6.22
CA TYR A 144 -12.81 -9.83 -7.19
C TYR A 144 -11.31 -10.11 -7.02
N ILE A 145 -10.83 -10.27 -5.80
CA ILE A 145 -9.44 -10.71 -5.55
C ILE A 145 -9.21 -12.15 -6.04
N ALA A 146 -10.21 -13.02 -5.94
CA ALA A 146 -10.14 -14.37 -6.53
C ALA A 146 -10.01 -14.31 -8.05
N GLU A 147 -10.84 -13.49 -8.75
CA GLU A 147 -10.73 -13.25 -10.19
C GLU A 147 -9.34 -12.71 -10.58
N ILE A 148 -8.80 -11.76 -9.80
CA ILE A 148 -7.43 -11.25 -10.01
C ILE A 148 -6.40 -12.37 -9.86
N ARG A 149 -6.54 -13.25 -8.86
CA ARG A 149 -5.60 -14.37 -8.67
C ARG A 149 -5.61 -15.33 -9.86
N GLU A 150 -6.74 -15.50 -10.53
CA GLU A 150 -6.82 -16.35 -11.73
C GLU A 150 -5.95 -15.81 -12.89
N VAL A 151 -5.82 -14.50 -13.03
CA VAL A 151 -5.03 -13.87 -14.09
C VAL A 151 -3.57 -13.59 -13.70
N VAL A 152 -3.29 -13.40 -12.42
CA VAL A 152 -1.93 -13.22 -11.88
C VAL A 152 -1.29 -14.60 -11.67
N LYS A 153 -0.15 -14.86 -12.30
CA LYS A 153 0.56 -16.16 -12.23
C LYS A 153 1.81 -16.11 -11.35
N LYS A 154 2.24 -14.91 -10.99
CA LYS A 154 3.41 -14.66 -10.15
C LYS A 154 2.97 -14.18 -8.75
N ASP A 155 3.84 -13.51 -8.01
CA ASP A 155 3.51 -13.02 -6.67
C ASP A 155 2.40 -11.97 -6.71
N LEU A 156 1.39 -12.15 -5.87
CA LEU A 156 0.30 -11.20 -5.65
C LEU A 156 0.43 -10.62 -4.23
N ILE A 157 0.78 -9.35 -4.14
CA ILE A 157 0.86 -8.60 -2.89
C ILE A 157 -0.36 -7.67 -2.79
N LEU A 158 -1.08 -7.70 -1.68
CA LEU A 158 -2.20 -6.80 -1.45
C LEU A 158 -1.80 -5.69 -0.48
N ALA A 159 -1.81 -4.45 -0.96
CA ALA A 159 -1.66 -3.29 -0.09
C ALA A 159 -2.98 -3.04 0.64
N ILE A 160 -2.90 -2.88 1.95
CA ILE A 160 -4.05 -2.72 2.86
C ILE A 160 -3.87 -1.48 3.72
N GLN A 161 -4.98 -0.89 4.13
CA GLN A 161 -4.98 0.28 5.00
C GLN A 161 -4.43 -0.08 6.40
N PRO A 162 -3.80 0.88 7.11
CA PRO A 162 -3.23 0.64 8.43
C PRO A 162 -4.31 0.61 9.54
N ASP A 163 -5.36 -0.16 9.30
CA ASP A 163 -6.49 -0.35 10.21
C ASP A 163 -6.71 -1.83 10.51
N PRO A 164 -6.09 -2.36 11.57
CA PRO A 164 -6.25 -3.77 11.94
C PRO A 164 -7.57 -4.07 12.64
N VAL A 165 -8.40 -3.07 12.92
CA VAL A 165 -9.61 -3.23 13.76
C VAL A 165 -10.89 -3.18 12.94
N SER A 166 -11.04 -2.18 12.06
CA SER A 166 -12.30 -1.89 11.37
C SER A 166 -12.23 -2.01 9.84
N SER A 167 -11.18 -2.63 9.29
CA SER A 167 -11.03 -2.83 7.84
C SER A 167 -12.21 -3.60 7.21
N TYR A 168 -12.82 -4.49 7.98
CA TYR A 168 -13.98 -5.25 7.55
C TYR A 168 -15.20 -4.34 7.29
N GLU A 169 -15.55 -3.49 8.27
CA GLU A 169 -16.69 -2.58 8.16
C GLU A 169 -16.41 -1.42 7.20
N ARG A 170 -15.19 -0.89 7.24
CA ARG A 170 -14.82 0.29 6.44
C ARG A 170 -14.68 -0.02 4.96
N TYR A 171 -13.98 -1.11 4.63
CA TYR A 171 -13.53 -1.38 3.27
C TYR A 171 -14.04 -2.69 2.68
N GLY A 172 -14.70 -3.54 3.46
CA GLY A 172 -15.04 -4.90 3.07
C GLY A 172 -13.83 -5.85 3.02
N VAL A 173 -12.78 -5.55 3.79
CA VAL A 173 -11.53 -6.31 3.79
C VAL A 173 -11.55 -7.30 4.94
N ASP A 174 -11.57 -8.60 4.61
CA ASP A 174 -11.37 -9.71 5.53
C ASP A 174 -9.99 -10.32 5.26
N PHE A 175 -9.11 -10.25 6.24
CA PHE A 175 -7.72 -10.68 6.06
C PHE A 175 -7.57 -12.19 5.88
N ASP A 176 -8.43 -13.00 6.50
CA ASP A 176 -8.42 -14.46 6.36
C ASP A 176 -8.89 -14.88 4.97
N ASP A 177 -9.90 -14.23 4.43
CA ASP A 177 -10.38 -14.49 3.08
C ASP A 177 -9.34 -14.05 2.03
N LEU A 178 -8.77 -12.86 2.17
CA LEU A 178 -7.77 -12.37 1.23
C LEU A 178 -6.47 -13.19 1.28
N ALA A 179 -6.10 -13.74 2.44
CA ALA A 179 -4.92 -14.61 2.58
C ALA A 179 -5.00 -15.91 1.77
N LYS A 180 -6.18 -16.30 1.29
CA LYS A 180 -6.35 -17.47 0.41
C LYS A 180 -5.74 -17.22 -0.98
N TYR A 181 -5.70 -15.97 -1.40
CA TYR A 181 -5.30 -15.54 -2.75
C TYR A 181 -3.98 -14.78 -2.77
N ALA A 182 -3.66 -14.03 -1.72
CA ALA A 182 -2.44 -13.23 -1.62
C ALA A 182 -1.23 -14.09 -1.22
N ASP A 183 -0.06 -13.75 -1.76
CA ASP A 183 1.23 -14.30 -1.32
C ASP A 183 1.82 -13.50 -0.16
N ALA A 184 1.56 -12.19 -0.11
CA ALA A 184 1.95 -11.30 0.98
C ALA A 184 1.01 -10.09 1.08
N PHE A 185 1.11 -9.37 2.19
CA PHE A 185 0.43 -8.10 2.40
C PHE A 185 1.44 -6.95 2.51
N ASN A 186 1.00 -5.75 2.15
CA ASN A 186 1.73 -4.51 2.40
C ASN A 186 0.84 -3.56 3.20
N VAL A 187 1.19 -3.28 4.46
CA VAL A 187 0.48 -2.32 5.30
C VAL A 187 0.97 -0.91 4.97
N VAL A 188 0.07 -0.08 4.42
CA VAL A 188 0.40 1.26 3.92
C VAL A 188 0.37 2.27 5.05
N MET A 189 1.51 2.56 5.66
CA MET A 189 1.65 3.57 6.70
C MET A 189 2.15 4.90 6.11
N PHE A 190 1.45 5.44 5.10
CA PHE A 190 1.85 6.65 4.37
C PHE A 190 1.48 7.94 5.08
N SER A 191 1.73 8.02 6.39
CA SER A 191 1.69 9.29 7.11
C SER A 191 2.99 10.07 6.88
N LYS A 192 2.88 11.39 6.74
CA LYS A 192 4.06 12.27 6.75
C LYS A 192 4.52 12.62 8.18
N ASN A 193 3.72 12.30 9.19
CA ASN A 193 4.02 12.53 10.59
C ASN A 193 4.21 11.22 11.35
N TYR A 194 5.45 10.89 11.65
CA TYR A 194 5.85 9.72 12.44
C TYR A 194 6.30 10.09 13.86
N ALA A 195 5.90 11.27 14.35
CA ALA A 195 6.27 11.75 15.69
C ALA A 195 5.73 10.85 16.82
N THR A 196 4.78 9.97 16.52
CA THR A 196 4.24 8.99 17.47
C THR A 196 4.62 7.55 17.07
N PRO A 197 5.91 7.16 17.12
CA PRO A 197 6.37 5.87 16.59
C PRO A 197 5.81 4.67 17.36
N TRP A 198 5.41 4.83 18.62
CA TRP A 198 4.71 3.80 19.40
C TRP A 198 3.35 3.42 18.80
N TYR A 199 2.64 4.38 18.19
CA TYR A 199 1.37 4.13 17.52
C TYR A 199 1.55 3.20 16.30
N TRP A 200 2.55 3.47 15.49
CA TRP A 200 2.88 2.65 14.32
C TRP A 200 3.38 1.26 14.71
N GLU A 201 4.13 1.16 15.81
CA GLU A 201 4.49 -0.13 16.39
C GLU A 201 3.24 -0.92 16.83
N MET A 202 2.26 -0.26 17.44
CA MET A 202 1.01 -0.88 17.88
C MET A 202 0.19 -1.39 16.68
N ILE A 203 0.04 -0.58 15.64
CA ILE A 203 -0.63 -0.98 14.39
C ILE A 203 0.07 -2.22 13.78
N SER A 204 1.38 -2.17 13.66
CA SER A 204 2.17 -3.29 13.14
C SER A 204 2.02 -4.57 13.97
N ARG A 205 1.96 -4.46 15.32
CA ARG A 205 1.66 -5.60 16.20
C ARG A 205 0.26 -6.17 15.99
N GLY A 206 -0.72 -5.30 15.75
CA GLY A 206 -2.08 -5.71 15.39
C GLY A 206 -2.07 -6.60 14.14
N PHE A 207 -1.45 -6.15 13.09
CA PHE A 207 -1.32 -6.93 11.86
C PHE A 207 -0.53 -8.23 12.03
N LYS A 208 0.54 -8.24 12.83
CA LYS A 208 1.27 -9.49 13.12
C LYS A 208 0.40 -10.56 13.75
N LYS A 209 -0.62 -10.18 14.50
CA LYS A 209 -1.58 -11.12 15.09
C LYS A 209 -2.64 -11.59 14.10
N LEU A 210 -3.00 -10.73 13.15
CA LEU A 210 -4.10 -10.98 12.22
C LEU A 210 -3.66 -11.68 10.93
N LEU A 211 -2.51 -11.25 10.37
CA LEU A 211 -2.07 -11.74 9.07
C LEU A 211 -1.37 -13.10 9.18
N LYS A 212 -1.85 -14.06 8.40
CA LYS A 212 -1.29 -15.42 8.29
C LYS A 212 -0.22 -15.54 7.19
N LYS A 213 -0.02 -14.49 6.41
CA LYS A 213 0.96 -14.41 5.33
C LYS A 213 2.07 -13.41 5.70
N PRO A 214 3.22 -13.47 5.03
CA PRO A 214 4.24 -12.45 5.16
C PRO A 214 3.65 -11.06 4.93
N PHE A 215 4.15 -10.05 5.68
CA PHE A 215 3.72 -8.68 5.45
C PHE A 215 4.87 -7.68 5.56
N TYR A 216 4.78 -6.71 4.68
CA TYR A 216 5.64 -5.53 4.66
C TYR A 216 4.93 -4.35 5.29
N VAL A 217 5.71 -3.39 5.76
CA VAL A 217 5.21 -2.07 6.17
C VAL A 217 5.80 -1.03 5.22
N SER A 218 4.95 -0.19 4.64
CA SER A 218 5.40 0.90 3.78
C SER A 218 5.43 2.22 4.52
N PHE A 219 6.57 2.93 4.44
CA PHE A 219 6.73 4.28 4.95
C PHE A 219 6.84 5.29 3.82
N TYR A 220 6.28 6.47 4.06
CA TYR A 220 6.34 7.60 3.14
C TYR A 220 7.63 8.39 3.39
N VAL A 221 8.44 8.53 2.35
CA VAL A 221 9.68 9.32 2.38
C VAL A 221 9.50 10.63 1.61
N PHE A 222 9.07 10.52 0.35
CA PHE A 222 8.92 11.64 -0.57
C PHE A 222 8.00 11.24 -1.73
N GLY A 223 7.13 12.13 -2.18
CA GLY A 223 6.30 11.90 -3.37
C GLY A 223 6.33 13.06 -4.35
N PRO A 224 5.81 12.86 -5.56
CA PRO A 224 5.76 13.91 -6.57
C PRO A 224 5.01 15.14 -6.06
N GLY A 225 5.63 16.32 -6.20
CA GLY A 225 5.03 17.59 -5.81
C GLY A 225 5.07 17.90 -4.31
N ASP A 226 5.71 17.08 -3.49
CA ASP A 226 5.83 17.35 -2.06
C ASP A 226 6.71 18.57 -1.75
N ASN A 227 6.30 19.32 -0.73
CA ASN A 227 7.16 20.34 -0.13
C ASN A 227 8.11 19.65 0.87
N PRO A 228 9.44 19.81 0.76
CA PRO A 228 10.40 19.22 1.70
C PRO A 228 10.17 19.54 3.17
N LYS A 229 9.50 20.68 3.48
CA LYS A 229 9.20 21.10 4.85
C LYS A 229 8.12 20.25 5.53
N ASP A 230 7.29 19.59 4.73
CA ASP A 230 6.14 18.80 5.22
C ASP A 230 6.46 17.28 5.28
N LEU A 231 7.73 16.93 5.04
CA LEU A 231 8.16 15.54 5.01
C LEU A 231 8.58 15.02 6.40
N PRO A 232 8.47 13.72 6.64
CA PRO A 232 9.03 13.12 7.83
C PRO A 232 10.56 13.27 7.86
N THR A 233 11.08 13.48 9.04
CA THR A 233 12.52 13.55 9.25
C THR A 233 13.16 12.16 9.18
N SER A 234 14.44 12.09 8.85
CA SER A 234 15.20 10.83 8.89
C SER A 234 15.25 10.20 10.30
N ASP A 235 15.16 11.01 11.36
CA ASP A 235 15.09 10.53 12.75
C ASP A 235 13.76 9.83 13.03
N GLU A 236 12.64 10.40 12.58
CA GLU A 236 11.32 9.80 12.68
C GLU A 236 11.25 8.49 11.89
N LEU A 237 11.69 8.51 10.63
CA LEU A 237 11.68 7.33 9.76
C LEU A 237 12.55 6.20 10.32
N LEU A 238 13.75 6.50 10.81
CA LEU A 238 14.60 5.50 11.43
C LEU A 238 13.97 4.94 12.71
N THR A 239 13.42 5.82 13.55
CA THR A 239 12.81 5.41 14.82
C THR A 239 11.59 4.53 14.58
N VAL A 240 10.69 4.90 13.67
CA VAL A 240 9.50 4.09 13.37
C VAL A 240 9.88 2.75 12.72
N THR A 241 10.88 2.73 11.84
CA THR A 241 11.41 1.48 11.26
C THR A 241 11.87 0.51 12.34
N VAL A 242 12.74 0.97 13.27
CA VAL A 242 13.25 0.13 14.35
C VAL A 242 12.11 -0.36 15.26
N ARG A 243 11.14 0.49 15.58
CA ARG A 243 10.02 0.10 16.43
C ARG A 243 9.11 -0.93 15.74
N CYS A 244 8.79 -0.74 14.47
CA CYS A 244 8.01 -1.71 13.71
C CYS A 244 8.77 -3.03 13.50
N ALA A 245 10.09 -3.01 13.32
CA ALA A 245 10.92 -4.21 13.22
C ALA A 245 10.70 -5.17 14.41
N ARG A 246 10.57 -4.63 15.63
CA ARG A 246 10.34 -5.40 16.87
C ARG A 246 9.01 -6.18 16.87
N THR A 247 8.12 -5.90 15.96
CA THR A 247 6.81 -6.57 15.89
C THR A 247 6.84 -7.84 15.06
N GLY A 248 7.95 -8.12 14.37
CA GLY A 248 8.11 -9.30 13.52
C GLY A 248 7.57 -9.13 12.12
N VAL A 249 7.63 -7.91 11.57
CA VAL A 249 7.39 -7.64 10.14
C VAL A 249 8.42 -8.38 9.27
N ASP A 250 8.04 -8.77 8.07
CA ASP A 250 8.95 -9.47 7.15
C ASP A 250 9.84 -8.51 6.36
N GLY A 251 9.44 -7.22 6.26
CA GLY A 251 10.25 -6.18 5.65
C GLY A 251 9.59 -4.81 5.61
N PHE A 252 10.31 -3.87 5.01
CA PHE A 252 9.91 -2.48 4.84
C PHE A 252 9.99 -2.06 3.38
N LEU A 253 9.03 -1.24 2.96
CA LEU A 253 9.07 -0.55 1.68
C LEU A 253 9.08 0.96 1.94
N TYR A 254 10.01 1.68 1.32
CA TYR A 254 10.11 3.14 1.45
C TYR A 254 9.64 3.77 0.15
N LEU A 255 8.58 4.59 0.23
CA LEU A 255 8.05 5.30 -0.92
C LEU A 255 8.84 6.59 -1.13
N ALA A 256 9.45 6.72 -2.30
CA ALA A 256 10.06 7.95 -2.78
C ALA A 256 9.65 8.21 -4.24
N GLU A 257 9.88 9.43 -4.74
CA GLU A 257 9.62 9.76 -6.14
C GLU A 257 10.49 8.93 -7.09
N GLY A 258 11.79 8.83 -6.78
CA GLY A 258 12.75 8.09 -7.59
C GLY A 258 14.01 7.71 -6.81
N ALA A 259 14.99 7.19 -7.55
CA ALA A 259 16.25 6.70 -6.97
C ALA A 259 17.06 7.80 -6.27
N SER A 260 17.01 9.03 -6.75
CA SER A 260 17.76 10.15 -6.16
C SER A 260 17.25 10.49 -4.75
N GLN A 261 15.95 10.62 -4.56
CA GLN A 261 15.35 10.89 -3.24
C GLN A 261 15.56 9.71 -2.28
N MET A 262 15.55 8.48 -2.80
CA MET A 262 15.85 7.29 -2.01
C MET A 262 17.31 7.30 -1.53
N LEU A 263 18.24 7.70 -2.38
CA LEU A 263 19.66 7.86 -2.03
C LEU A 263 19.87 8.97 -0.99
N ASP A 264 19.14 10.07 -1.09
CA ASP A 264 19.21 11.15 -0.10
C ASP A 264 18.66 10.70 1.26
N PHE A 265 17.57 9.92 1.27
CA PHE A 265 17.07 9.26 2.48
C PHE A 265 18.13 8.34 3.11
N GLN A 266 18.76 7.47 2.32
CA GLN A 266 19.82 6.57 2.81
C GLN A 266 20.98 7.38 3.42
N LYS A 267 21.49 8.40 2.71
CA LYS A 267 22.56 9.30 3.22
C LYS A 267 22.17 9.99 4.52
N ALA A 268 20.92 10.46 4.61
CA ALA A 268 20.44 11.13 5.81
C ALA A 268 20.41 10.18 7.02
N VAL A 269 19.90 8.95 6.84
CA VAL A 269 19.80 7.95 7.91
C VAL A 269 21.18 7.44 8.33
N VAL A 270 22.11 7.24 7.41
CA VAL A 270 23.49 6.82 7.71
C VAL A 270 24.18 7.80 8.64
N LYS A 271 23.98 9.09 8.47
CA LYS A 271 24.58 10.15 9.31
C LYS A 271 24.03 10.20 10.75
N LYS A 272 22.95 9.47 11.07
CA LYS A 272 22.29 9.49 12.40
C LYS A 272 22.98 8.57 13.43
N THR A 273 24.29 8.68 13.59
CA THR A 273 25.11 7.80 14.44
C THR A 273 24.63 7.76 15.88
N GLN A 274 24.41 8.92 16.50
CA GLN A 274 23.95 9.00 17.91
C GLN A 274 22.56 8.38 18.09
N LEU A 275 21.65 8.57 17.11
CA LEU A 275 20.33 7.96 17.16
C LEU A 275 20.43 6.43 17.00
N ARG A 276 21.28 5.93 16.09
CA ARG A 276 21.52 4.49 15.91
C ARG A 276 22.01 3.85 17.21
N GLU A 277 22.96 4.48 17.91
CA GLU A 277 23.42 3.99 19.21
C GLU A 277 22.30 3.93 20.25
N ARG A 278 21.48 4.96 20.36
CA ARG A 278 20.31 4.94 21.26
C ARG A 278 19.32 3.84 20.92
N LEU A 279 19.06 3.63 19.63
CA LEU A 279 18.09 2.63 19.17
C LEU A 279 18.56 1.18 19.42
N LYS A 280 19.87 0.93 19.56
CA LYS A 280 20.40 -0.37 20.00
C LYS A 280 19.82 -0.83 21.35
N SER A 281 19.47 0.11 22.23
CA SER A 281 18.88 -0.22 23.54
C SER A 281 17.53 -0.92 23.46
N TYR A 282 16.81 -0.83 22.32
CA TYR A 282 15.58 -1.61 22.11
C TYR A 282 15.85 -3.13 22.01
N GLY A 283 17.07 -3.54 21.64
CA GLY A 283 17.52 -4.92 21.66
C GLY A 283 16.82 -5.84 20.66
N GLY A 284 17.33 -7.07 20.58
CA GLY A 284 16.75 -8.13 19.75
C GLY A 284 17.25 -8.17 18.32
N LYS A 285 17.19 -9.37 17.73
CA LYS A 285 17.65 -9.62 16.34
C LYS A 285 17.02 -8.70 15.29
N PRO A 286 15.70 -8.39 15.33
CA PRO A 286 15.11 -7.49 14.34
C PRO A 286 15.70 -6.08 14.35
N VAL A 287 16.05 -5.55 15.53
CA VAL A 287 16.71 -4.24 15.64
C VAL A 287 18.12 -4.29 15.07
N GLN A 288 18.85 -5.36 15.37
CA GLN A 288 20.19 -5.59 14.79
C GLN A 288 20.13 -5.64 13.27
N ASP A 289 19.18 -6.38 12.68
CA ASP A 289 19.01 -6.47 11.23
C ASP A 289 18.80 -5.10 10.57
N VAL A 290 18.00 -4.22 11.18
CA VAL A 290 17.81 -2.83 10.69
C VAL A 290 19.13 -2.05 10.74
N LEU A 291 19.84 -2.10 11.86
CA LEU A 291 21.08 -1.34 12.04
C LEU A 291 22.22 -1.87 11.15
N GLU A 292 22.29 -3.19 10.95
CA GLU A 292 23.22 -3.81 10.00
C GLU A 292 22.93 -3.39 8.57
N ARG A 293 21.65 -3.29 8.17
CA ARG A 293 21.26 -2.77 6.85
C ARG A 293 21.75 -1.34 6.64
N ILE A 294 21.56 -0.46 7.62
CA ILE A 294 22.03 0.92 7.54
C ILE A 294 23.55 0.99 7.44
N THR A 295 24.26 0.13 8.16
CA THR A 295 25.72 0.02 8.05
C THR A 295 26.14 -0.48 6.66
N SER A 296 25.36 -1.36 6.03
CA SER A 296 25.61 -1.77 4.64
C SER A 296 25.41 -0.63 3.66
N TRP A 297 24.40 0.21 3.84
CA TRP A 297 24.20 1.43 3.05
C TRP A 297 25.42 2.38 3.16
N GLU A 298 25.92 2.60 4.39
CA GLU A 298 27.11 3.44 4.62
C GLU A 298 28.29 3.01 3.73
N LYS A 299 28.55 1.70 3.63
CA LYS A 299 29.63 1.16 2.80
C LYS A 299 29.38 1.29 1.29
N MET A 300 28.12 1.43 0.87
CA MET A 300 27.76 1.51 -0.56
C MET A 300 27.73 2.95 -1.09
N ILE A 301 27.39 3.91 -0.24
CA ILE A 301 27.07 5.28 -0.66
C ILE A 301 28.08 6.32 -0.20
N MET A 302 29.03 5.96 0.67
CA MET A 302 30.16 6.77 1.13
C MET A 302 31.49 6.29 0.55
#